data_8270f87bc2c6abc00a23838e8464ec72
#
_entry.id   8270f87bc2c6abc00a23838e8464ec72
#
_cell.length_a   1.000
_cell.length_b   1.000
_cell.length_c   1.000
_cell.angle_alpha   90.00
_cell.angle_beta   90.00
_cell.angle_gamma   90.00
#
_symmetry.space_group_name_H-M   'P 1'
#
loop_
_entity.id
_entity.type
_entity.pdbx_description
1 polymer ?
#
loop_
_entity_poly.entity_id
_entity_poly.type
_entity_poly.pdbx_seq_one_letter_code
_entity_poly.pdbx_strand_id
1 'polypeptide(L)'
;MSFKHFILCTLSVIALVISACAGEIVSLDDGNFEHQTQASTGMTTGSWLLFFKASRCPHCKKLEPEYFKLSEDEELAEQGVVLGNVNVMESPRSASRMGIRGFPTLIYLHKHKLYRYNGKRDAESIKEFIVNGIQEMEGEDIPTPPSQFKHVLKTVKAVGLELYDAALGKSGMAGYGIIVMVGVLLSIFIGIIAMCFMPAKKIKNA
;
A
#
# COMPACT_ATOMS: atom_id res chain seq x y z
N MET A 1 -41.02 30.15 4.55
CA MET A 1 -40.17 29.50 3.53
C MET A 1 -40.82 28.17 3.20
N SER A 2 -41.16 27.93 1.91
CA SER A 2 -41.91 26.75 1.50
C SER A 2 -41.07 25.49 1.58
N PHE A 3 -41.62 24.39 2.09
CA PHE A 3 -41.00 23.08 2.18
C PHE A 3 -40.33 22.61 0.85
N LYS A 4 -40.90 23.06 -0.29
CA LYS A 4 -40.32 22.84 -1.61
C LYS A 4 -38.95 23.49 -1.81
N HIS A 5 -38.71 24.69 -1.26
CA HIS A 5 -37.41 25.36 -1.36
C HIS A 5 -36.34 24.67 -0.53
N PHE A 6 -36.74 24.11 0.62
CA PHE A 6 -35.83 23.33 1.47
C PHE A 6 -35.37 22.04 0.78
N ILE A 7 -36.30 21.30 0.15
CA ILE A 7 -35.97 20.09 -0.63
C ILE A 7 -35.08 20.40 -1.84
N LEU A 8 -35.37 21.49 -2.57
CA LEU A 8 -34.52 21.89 -3.71
C LEU A 8 -33.10 22.25 -3.26
N CYS A 9 -32.97 22.95 -2.13
CA CYS A 9 -31.68 23.36 -1.61
C CYS A 9 -30.86 22.15 -1.11
N THR A 10 -31.51 21.18 -0.45
CA THR A 10 -30.83 19.94 0.00
C THR A 10 -30.41 19.05 -1.17
N LEU A 11 -31.23 18.91 -2.20
CA LEU A 11 -30.89 18.18 -3.43
C LEU A 11 -29.74 18.85 -4.20
N SER A 12 -29.70 20.20 -4.26
CA SER A 12 -28.62 20.94 -4.88
C SER A 12 -27.29 20.76 -4.12
N VAL A 13 -27.32 20.76 -2.79
CA VAL A 13 -26.11 20.53 -1.97
C VAL A 13 -25.62 19.10 -2.11
N ILE A 14 -26.52 18.12 -2.15
CA ILE A 14 -26.17 16.70 -2.36
C ILE A 14 -25.55 16.51 -3.73
N ALA A 15 -26.12 17.10 -4.80
CA ALA A 15 -25.56 17.05 -6.15
C ALA A 15 -24.17 17.72 -6.23
N LEU A 16 -23.94 18.81 -5.51
CA LEU A 16 -22.64 19.48 -5.46
C LEU A 16 -21.57 18.62 -4.75
N VAL A 17 -21.95 17.92 -3.69
CA VAL A 17 -21.05 17.04 -2.93
C VAL A 17 -20.67 15.78 -3.76
N ILE A 18 -21.61 15.23 -4.52
CA ILE A 18 -21.35 14.07 -5.39
C ILE A 18 -20.42 14.47 -6.55
N SER A 19 -20.56 15.68 -7.10
CA SER A 19 -19.70 16.18 -8.19
C SER A 19 -18.26 16.47 -7.76
N ALA A 20 -17.97 16.59 -6.47
CA ALA A 20 -16.63 16.90 -5.97
C ALA A 20 -15.72 15.65 -5.85
N CYS A 21 -16.24 14.44 -6.06
CA CYS A 21 -15.47 13.19 -5.95
C CYS A 21 -14.99 12.61 -7.30
N ALA A 22 -15.32 13.24 -8.43
CA ALA A 22 -14.90 12.78 -9.75
C ALA A 22 -13.56 13.41 -10.13
N GLY A 23 -12.55 12.59 -10.40
CA GLY A 23 -11.36 13.04 -11.11
C GLY A 23 -10.05 13.14 -10.36
N GLU A 24 -9.94 12.71 -9.10
CA GLU A 24 -8.66 12.77 -8.38
C GLU A 24 -7.79 11.55 -8.67
N ILE A 25 -6.59 11.79 -9.25
CA ILE A 25 -5.56 10.76 -9.41
C ILE A 25 -4.70 10.72 -8.15
N VAL A 26 -4.79 9.62 -7.40
CA VAL A 26 -4.07 9.45 -6.13
C VAL A 26 -2.58 9.22 -6.39
N SER A 27 -1.72 10.02 -5.75
CA SER A 27 -0.28 9.79 -5.80
C SER A 27 0.12 8.73 -4.77
N LEU A 28 0.74 7.65 -5.25
CA LEU A 28 1.12 6.51 -4.43
C LEU A 28 2.64 6.41 -4.34
N ASP A 29 3.13 6.16 -3.13
CA ASP A 29 4.53 5.92 -2.80
C ASP A 29 4.71 4.64 -1.97
N ASP A 30 5.95 4.28 -1.66
CA ASP A 30 6.26 3.09 -0.86
C ASP A 30 5.67 3.11 0.56
N GLY A 31 5.31 4.28 1.08
CA GLY A 31 4.73 4.45 2.41
C GLY A 31 3.21 4.30 2.44
N ASN A 32 2.53 4.79 1.39
CA ASN A 32 1.07 4.82 1.34
C ASN A 32 0.43 3.76 0.43
N PHE A 33 1.21 3.13 -0.48
CA PHE A 33 0.72 2.19 -1.48
C PHE A 33 -0.20 1.13 -0.89
N GLU A 34 0.26 0.38 0.11
CA GLU A 34 -0.53 -0.70 0.70
C GLU A 34 -1.70 -0.17 1.52
N HIS A 35 -1.52 0.96 2.20
CA HIS A 35 -2.56 1.58 2.99
C HIS A 35 -3.73 2.04 2.12
N GLN A 36 -3.44 2.64 0.98
CA GLN A 36 -4.46 3.15 0.05
C GLN A 36 -5.10 2.03 -0.78
N THR A 37 -4.29 1.17 -1.38
CA THR A 37 -4.79 0.14 -2.31
C THR A 37 -5.31 -1.11 -1.60
N GLN A 38 -4.80 -1.40 -0.39
CA GLN A 38 -5.06 -2.66 0.32
C GLN A 38 -4.84 -3.90 -0.56
N ALA A 39 -3.90 -3.81 -1.48
CA ALA A 39 -3.69 -4.80 -2.52
C ALA A 39 -3.46 -6.22 -1.98
N SER A 40 -2.81 -6.36 -0.79
CA SER A 40 -2.56 -7.66 -0.16
C SER A 40 -3.54 -8.03 0.96
N THR A 41 -4.40 -7.10 1.41
CA THR A 41 -5.16 -7.29 2.66
C THR A 41 -6.68 -7.35 2.46
N GLY A 42 -7.20 -7.02 1.30
CA GLY A 42 -8.64 -7.13 1.13
C GLY A 42 -9.25 -6.28 0.03
N MET A 43 -8.51 -5.32 -0.51
CA MET A 43 -8.98 -4.42 -1.57
C MET A 43 -10.37 -3.80 -1.28
N THR A 44 -10.62 -3.46 -0.02
CA THR A 44 -11.90 -2.85 0.40
C THR A 44 -12.05 -1.40 -0.09
N THR A 45 -10.97 -0.81 -0.60
CA THR A 45 -10.91 0.55 -1.15
C THR A 45 -11.35 0.64 -2.61
N GLY A 46 -11.84 -0.46 -3.20
CA GLY A 46 -12.27 -0.52 -4.59
C GLY A 46 -11.22 -1.12 -5.53
N SER A 47 -11.48 -1.00 -6.84
CA SER A 47 -10.55 -1.42 -7.88
C SER A 47 -9.59 -0.29 -8.22
N TRP A 48 -8.34 -0.61 -8.58
CA TRP A 48 -7.32 0.39 -8.82
C TRP A 48 -6.72 0.26 -10.21
N LEU A 49 -6.74 1.33 -10.98
CA LEU A 49 -5.91 1.45 -12.17
C LEU A 49 -4.63 2.20 -11.80
N LEU A 50 -3.49 1.53 -11.87
CA LEU A 50 -2.20 2.07 -11.45
C LEU A 50 -1.32 2.39 -12.64
N PHE A 51 -0.86 3.64 -12.73
CA PHE A 51 0.07 4.12 -13.72
C PHE A 51 1.48 4.23 -13.13
N PHE A 52 2.34 3.28 -13.48
CA PHE A 52 3.75 3.31 -13.12
C PHE A 52 4.53 4.16 -14.14
N LYS A 53 5.08 5.27 -13.65
CA LYS A 53 5.81 6.26 -14.46
C LYS A 53 7.17 6.58 -13.89
N ALA A 54 8.04 7.18 -14.72
CA ALA A 54 9.30 7.76 -14.28
C ALA A 54 9.35 9.24 -14.67
N SER A 55 9.97 10.08 -13.84
CA SER A 55 9.95 11.54 -13.98
C SER A 55 10.49 12.06 -15.32
N ARG A 56 11.43 11.34 -15.96
CA ARG A 56 12.07 11.74 -17.24
C ARG A 56 11.65 10.88 -18.44
N CYS A 57 10.51 10.18 -18.36
CA CYS A 57 10.04 9.28 -19.40
C CYS A 57 9.18 10.02 -20.45
N PRO A 58 9.63 10.20 -21.70
CA PRO A 58 8.84 10.86 -22.74
C PRO A 58 7.54 10.13 -23.09
N HIS A 59 7.56 8.80 -23.05
CA HIS A 59 6.38 7.98 -23.31
C HIS A 59 5.33 8.09 -22.18
N CYS A 60 5.79 8.30 -20.94
CA CYS A 60 4.89 8.56 -19.81
C CYS A 60 4.15 9.89 -19.99
N LYS A 61 4.87 10.95 -20.40
CA LYS A 61 4.28 12.27 -20.68
C LYS A 61 3.21 12.24 -21.78
N LYS A 62 3.36 11.34 -22.77
CA LYS A 62 2.34 11.15 -23.82
C LYS A 62 1.09 10.45 -23.31
N LEU A 63 1.23 9.57 -22.33
CA LEU A 63 0.11 8.83 -21.74
C LEU A 63 -0.63 9.66 -20.69
N GLU A 64 0.04 10.59 -20.00
CA GLU A 64 -0.56 11.39 -18.92
C GLU A 64 -1.91 12.05 -19.30
N PRO A 65 -2.05 12.74 -20.46
CA PRO A 65 -3.33 13.34 -20.82
C PRO A 65 -4.44 12.32 -21.08
N GLU A 66 -4.11 11.15 -21.64
CA GLU A 66 -5.08 10.07 -21.83
C GLU A 66 -5.50 9.44 -20.51
N TYR A 67 -4.54 9.29 -19.59
CA TYR A 67 -4.81 8.81 -18.26
C TYR A 67 -5.66 9.79 -17.43
N PHE A 68 -5.45 11.08 -17.63
CA PHE A 68 -6.27 12.12 -17.01
C PHE A 68 -7.73 12.08 -17.47
N LYS A 69 -7.98 11.85 -18.78
CA LYS A 69 -9.35 11.68 -19.29
C LYS A 69 -10.10 10.53 -18.61
N LEU A 70 -9.39 9.44 -18.25
CA LEU A 70 -9.99 8.33 -17.52
C LEU A 70 -10.42 8.73 -16.10
N SER A 71 -9.75 9.69 -15.47
CA SER A 71 -10.15 10.15 -14.13
C SER A 71 -11.46 10.96 -14.15
N GLU A 72 -11.82 11.53 -15.30
CA GLU A 72 -13.06 12.26 -15.49
C GLU A 72 -14.21 11.38 -16.05
N ASP A 73 -13.94 10.07 -16.26
CA ASP A 73 -14.92 9.15 -16.83
C ASP A 73 -15.93 8.67 -15.77
N GLU A 74 -17.21 9.03 -15.98
CA GLU A 74 -18.29 8.71 -15.03
C GLU A 74 -18.52 7.21 -14.90
N GLU A 75 -18.38 6.43 -15.98
CA GLU A 75 -18.61 4.99 -15.95
C GLU A 75 -17.56 4.25 -15.08
N LEU A 76 -16.29 4.67 -15.14
CA LEU A 76 -15.24 4.14 -14.30
C LEU A 76 -15.44 4.53 -12.82
N ALA A 77 -15.91 5.75 -12.59
CA ALA A 77 -16.25 6.22 -11.25
C ALA A 77 -17.43 5.43 -10.64
N GLU A 78 -18.49 5.16 -11.42
CA GLU A 78 -19.63 4.34 -11.00
C GLU A 78 -19.23 2.90 -10.69
N GLN A 79 -18.24 2.34 -11.41
CA GLN A 79 -17.67 1.02 -11.13
C GLN A 79 -16.71 1.00 -9.92
N GLY A 80 -16.49 2.15 -9.29
CA GLY A 80 -15.59 2.28 -8.14
C GLY A 80 -14.12 2.07 -8.50
N VAL A 81 -13.72 2.48 -9.71
CA VAL A 81 -12.33 2.42 -10.15
C VAL A 81 -11.59 3.68 -9.69
N VAL A 82 -10.59 3.49 -8.86
CA VAL A 82 -9.71 4.57 -8.39
C VAL A 82 -8.46 4.61 -9.26
N LEU A 83 -8.07 5.79 -9.71
CA LEU A 83 -6.85 5.98 -10.48
C LEU A 83 -5.69 6.38 -9.58
N GLY A 84 -4.57 5.66 -9.71
CA GLY A 84 -3.36 5.94 -8.94
C GLY A 84 -2.13 6.11 -9.85
N ASN A 85 -1.23 7.01 -9.51
CA ASN A 85 0.07 7.12 -10.15
C ASN A 85 1.19 6.75 -9.18
N VAL A 86 2.21 6.06 -9.68
CA VAL A 86 3.38 5.61 -8.92
C VAL A 86 4.64 6.07 -9.64
N ASN A 87 5.41 6.97 -9.02
CA ASN A 87 6.73 7.32 -9.53
C ASN A 87 7.73 6.25 -9.09
N VAL A 88 8.21 5.44 -10.02
CA VAL A 88 9.10 4.30 -9.72
C VAL A 88 10.45 4.72 -9.14
N MET A 89 10.89 5.96 -9.39
CA MET A 89 12.14 6.48 -8.83
C MET A 89 12.01 6.81 -7.34
N GLU A 90 10.80 7.15 -6.90
CA GLU A 90 10.46 7.48 -5.51
C GLU A 90 9.89 6.25 -4.78
N SER A 91 9.37 5.27 -5.53
CA SER A 91 8.67 4.10 -5.00
C SER A 91 9.26 2.79 -5.53
N PRO A 92 10.56 2.53 -5.34
CA PRO A 92 11.24 1.37 -5.90
C PRO A 92 10.75 0.04 -5.32
N ARG A 93 10.27 0.01 -4.07
CA ARG A 93 9.76 -1.20 -3.43
C ARG A 93 8.43 -1.63 -4.05
N SER A 94 7.51 -0.69 -4.22
CA SER A 94 6.21 -0.92 -4.86
C SER A 94 6.39 -1.34 -6.32
N ALA A 95 7.28 -0.67 -7.06
CA ALA A 95 7.60 -1.01 -8.44
C ALA A 95 8.21 -2.42 -8.57
N SER A 96 9.20 -2.75 -7.73
CA SER A 96 9.82 -4.08 -7.71
C SER A 96 8.82 -5.17 -7.34
N ARG A 97 7.97 -4.93 -6.33
CA ARG A 97 6.92 -5.84 -5.90
C ARG A 97 5.94 -6.14 -7.01
N MET A 98 5.48 -5.13 -7.74
CA MET A 98 4.56 -5.27 -8.87
C MET A 98 5.26 -5.77 -10.15
N GLY A 99 6.56 -6.08 -10.09
CA GLY A 99 7.32 -6.62 -11.21
C GLY A 99 7.46 -5.64 -12.38
N ILE A 100 7.55 -4.33 -12.10
CA ILE A 100 7.69 -3.30 -13.13
C ILE A 100 9.09 -3.35 -13.74
N ARG A 101 9.16 -3.58 -15.06
CA ARG A 101 10.42 -3.69 -15.81
C ARG A 101 10.63 -2.55 -16.81
N GLY A 102 9.62 -1.74 -17.04
CA GLY A 102 9.66 -0.65 -18.02
C GLY A 102 8.59 0.40 -17.75
N PHE A 103 8.64 1.52 -18.46
CA PHE A 103 7.70 2.64 -18.32
C PHE A 103 7.24 3.16 -19.68
N PRO A 104 6.00 3.59 -19.79
CA PRO A 104 4.92 3.47 -18.81
C PRO A 104 4.40 2.03 -18.72
N THR A 105 3.98 1.62 -17.52
CA THR A 105 3.25 0.37 -17.29
C THR A 105 1.94 0.68 -16.60
N LEU A 106 0.83 0.12 -17.11
CA LEU A 106 -0.49 0.18 -16.51
C LEU A 106 -0.83 -1.19 -15.91
N ILE A 107 -1.29 -1.16 -14.67
CA ILE A 107 -1.76 -2.34 -13.94
C ILE A 107 -3.14 -2.06 -13.38
N TYR A 108 -4.06 -2.97 -13.60
CA TYR A 108 -5.38 -2.93 -12.98
C TYR A 108 -5.45 -3.96 -11.86
N LEU A 109 -5.80 -3.51 -10.67
CA LEU A 109 -6.04 -4.36 -9.50
C LEU A 109 -7.55 -4.49 -9.30
N HIS A 110 -8.05 -5.71 -9.35
CA HIS A 110 -9.47 -6.00 -9.16
C HIS A 110 -9.66 -7.36 -8.50
N LYS A 111 -10.50 -7.45 -7.48
CA LYS A 111 -10.85 -8.70 -6.77
C LYS A 111 -9.63 -9.56 -6.41
N HIS A 112 -8.63 -8.96 -5.78
CA HIS A 112 -7.37 -9.61 -5.38
C HIS A 112 -6.51 -10.15 -6.53
N LYS A 113 -6.77 -9.72 -7.76
CA LYS A 113 -5.99 -10.07 -8.94
C LYS A 113 -5.36 -8.84 -9.58
N LEU A 114 -4.24 -9.09 -10.23
CA LEU A 114 -3.47 -8.11 -10.96
C LEU A 114 -3.59 -8.40 -12.45
N TYR A 115 -3.98 -7.40 -13.22
CA TYR A 115 -4.09 -7.46 -14.67
C TYR A 115 -3.14 -6.46 -15.30
N ARG A 116 -2.24 -6.92 -16.19
CA ARG A 116 -1.30 -6.05 -16.90
C ARG A 116 -1.91 -5.59 -18.21
N TYR A 117 -1.94 -4.29 -18.41
CA TYR A 117 -2.40 -3.73 -19.66
C TYR A 117 -1.27 -3.63 -20.68
N ASN A 118 -1.44 -4.27 -21.83
CA ASN A 118 -0.48 -4.27 -22.93
C ASN A 118 -1.08 -3.76 -24.25
N GLY A 119 -2.25 -3.11 -24.19
CA GLY A 119 -2.96 -2.57 -25.35
C GLY A 119 -2.48 -1.18 -25.80
N LYS A 120 -3.32 -0.54 -26.63
CA LYS A 120 -3.09 0.83 -27.07
C LYS A 120 -3.17 1.81 -25.91
N ARG A 121 -2.39 2.89 -25.99
CA ARG A 121 -2.26 3.88 -24.91
C ARG A 121 -3.19 5.07 -25.10
N ASP A 122 -4.42 4.84 -25.47
CA ASP A 122 -5.51 5.81 -25.54
C ASP A 122 -6.55 5.51 -24.45
N ALA A 123 -7.28 6.53 -24.02
CA ALA A 123 -8.25 6.42 -22.94
C ALA A 123 -9.34 5.38 -23.23
N GLU A 124 -9.83 5.33 -24.47
CA GLU A 124 -10.91 4.44 -24.89
C GLU A 124 -10.51 2.97 -24.78
N SER A 125 -9.31 2.60 -25.32
CA SER A 125 -8.81 1.23 -25.24
C SER A 125 -8.50 0.78 -23.81
N ILE A 126 -8.05 1.69 -22.96
CA ILE A 126 -7.80 1.40 -21.54
C ILE A 126 -9.14 1.20 -20.82
N LYS A 127 -10.14 2.04 -21.08
CA LYS A 127 -11.48 1.90 -20.52
C LYS A 127 -12.12 0.59 -20.94
N GLU A 128 -12.09 0.24 -22.23
CA GLU A 128 -12.61 -1.01 -22.76
C GLU A 128 -11.97 -2.24 -22.08
N PHE A 129 -10.66 -2.18 -21.84
CA PHE A 129 -9.96 -3.23 -21.09
C PHE A 129 -10.50 -3.37 -19.67
N ILE A 130 -10.75 -2.28 -18.95
CA ILE A 130 -11.25 -2.32 -17.58
C ILE A 130 -12.68 -2.88 -17.54
N VAL A 131 -13.54 -2.44 -18.46
CA VAL A 131 -14.96 -2.79 -18.47
C VAL A 131 -15.19 -4.22 -18.99
N ASN A 132 -14.55 -4.58 -20.10
CA ASN A 132 -14.81 -5.83 -20.82
C ASN A 132 -13.62 -6.78 -20.83
N GLY A 133 -12.40 -6.27 -20.99
CA GLY A 133 -11.23 -7.09 -21.27
C GLY A 133 -10.78 -8.00 -20.13
N ILE A 134 -11.06 -7.64 -18.87
CA ILE A 134 -10.66 -8.46 -17.71
C ILE A 134 -11.48 -9.75 -17.55
N GLN A 135 -12.66 -9.82 -18.15
CA GLN A 135 -13.54 -11.00 -18.04
C GLN A 135 -12.96 -12.23 -18.75
N GLU A 136 -12.15 -12.00 -19.78
CA GLU A 136 -11.52 -13.05 -20.59
C GLU A 136 -10.06 -13.33 -20.17
N MET A 137 -9.51 -12.54 -19.24
CA MET A 137 -8.12 -12.67 -18.83
C MET A 137 -7.96 -13.37 -17.49
N GLU A 138 -6.98 -14.26 -17.41
CA GLU A 138 -6.55 -14.82 -16.13
C GLU A 138 -5.68 -13.81 -15.39
N GLY A 139 -6.16 -13.33 -14.23
CA GLY A 139 -5.43 -12.38 -13.40
C GLY A 139 -4.30 -13.05 -12.62
N GLU A 140 -3.15 -12.39 -12.56
CA GLU A 140 -2.01 -12.79 -11.71
C GLU A 140 -2.36 -12.58 -10.23
N ASP A 141 -1.79 -13.38 -9.33
CA ASP A 141 -1.89 -13.13 -7.90
C ASP A 141 -1.08 -11.88 -7.51
N ILE A 142 -1.66 -11.03 -6.69
CA ILE A 142 -0.98 -9.81 -6.24
C ILE A 142 0.17 -10.22 -5.30
N PRO A 143 1.43 -9.84 -5.59
CA PRO A 143 2.55 -10.17 -4.72
C PRO A 143 2.40 -9.50 -3.36
N THR A 144 2.49 -10.27 -2.29
CA THR A 144 2.44 -9.73 -0.93
C THR A 144 3.68 -8.89 -0.63
N PRO A 145 3.57 -7.79 0.15
CA PRO A 145 4.72 -7.02 0.57
C PRO A 145 5.69 -7.91 1.35
N PRO A 146 7.00 -7.71 1.20
CA PRO A 146 7.97 -8.45 2.00
C PRO A 146 7.67 -8.19 3.47
N SER A 147 7.32 -9.27 4.19
CA SER A 147 6.98 -9.16 5.61
C SER A 147 8.17 -8.56 6.36
N GLN A 148 7.97 -7.40 6.97
CA GLN A 148 8.99 -6.78 7.84
C GLN A 148 9.40 -7.74 8.96
N PHE A 149 8.48 -8.59 9.39
CA PHE A 149 8.74 -9.64 10.36
C PHE A 149 9.80 -10.65 9.88
N LYS A 150 9.77 -11.07 8.61
CA LYS A 150 10.81 -11.93 8.03
C LYS A 150 12.19 -11.26 8.04
N HIS A 151 12.22 -9.93 7.78
CA HIS A 151 13.48 -9.17 7.82
C HIS A 151 14.02 -9.07 9.25
N VAL A 152 13.17 -8.71 10.20
CA VAL A 152 13.52 -8.67 11.62
C VAL A 152 13.97 -10.04 12.11
N LEU A 153 13.26 -11.11 11.77
CA LEU A 153 13.62 -12.48 12.17
C LEU A 153 14.96 -12.92 11.58
N LYS A 154 15.27 -12.53 10.33
CA LYS A 154 16.57 -12.80 9.70
C LYS A 154 17.69 -12.04 10.41
N THR A 155 17.46 -10.78 10.76
CA THR A 155 18.43 -9.96 11.49
C THR A 155 18.65 -10.52 12.92
N VAL A 156 17.57 -10.87 13.63
CA VAL A 156 17.66 -11.46 14.96
C VAL A 156 18.40 -12.80 14.93
N LYS A 157 18.15 -13.65 13.92
CA LYS A 157 18.90 -14.89 13.74
C LYS A 157 20.39 -14.64 13.46
N ALA A 158 20.72 -13.67 12.60
CA ALA A 158 22.12 -13.34 12.28
C ALA A 158 22.86 -12.84 13.52
N VAL A 159 22.28 -11.88 14.26
CA VAL A 159 22.83 -11.36 15.51
C VAL A 159 22.91 -12.45 16.58
N GLY A 160 21.90 -13.31 16.69
CA GLY A 160 21.90 -14.45 17.61
C GLY A 160 23.01 -15.45 17.32
N LEU A 161 23.29 -15.74 16.05
CA LEU A 161 24.41 -16.61 15.66
C LEU A 161 25.77 -15.97 15.98
N GLU A 162 25.94 -14.68 15.68
CA GLU A 162 27.19 -13.96 16.01
C GLU A 162 27.43 -13.92 17.53
N LEU A 163 26.38 -13.67 18.32
CA LEU A 163 26.47 -13.71 19.78
C LEU A 163 26.78 -15.14 20.32
N TYR A 164 26.20 -16.18 19.70
CA TYR A 164 26.46 -17.57 20.06
C TYR A 164 27.91 -17.96 19.73
N ASP A 165 28.43 -17.59 18.55
CA ASP A 165 29.82 -17.85 18.17
C ASP A 165 30.83 -17.06 19.03
N ALA A 166 30.47 -15.83 19.42
CA ALA A 166 31.23 -15.04 20.36
C ALA A 166 31.24 -15.66 21.79
N ALA A 167 30.14 -16.31 22.17
CA ALA A 167 29.97 -16.97 23.47
C ALA A 167 30.72 -18.31 23.57
N LEU A 168 30.80 -19.07 22.46
CA LEU A 168 31.46 -20.37 22.42
C LEU A 168 32.99 -20.31 22.31
N GLY A 169 33.61 -19.16 22.48
CA GLY A 169 35.01 -19.11 22.83
C GLY A 169 36.03 -18.87 21.75
N LYS A 170 35.68 -18.17 20.69
CA LYS A 170 36.70 -17.57 19.82
C LYS A 170 37.27 -16.24 20.37
N SER A 171 36.64 -15.70 21.37
CA SER A 171 37.07 -14.46 22.02
C SER A 171 36.89 -14.59 23.54
N GLY A 172 37.90 -15.05 24.22
CA GLY A 172 38.06 -15.10 25.68
C GLY A 172 37.08 -14.34 26.59
N MET A 173 37.41 -14.02 27.81
CA MET A 173 36.55 -13.36 28.81
C MET A 173 35.62 -12.21 28.35
N ALA A 174 35.87 -11.61 27.18
CA ALA A 174 35.01 -10.57 26.58
C ALA A 174 33.62 -11.09 26.17
N GLY A 175 33.49 -12.35 25.75
CA GLY A 175 32.21 -12.95 25.36
C GLY A 175 31.24 -13.13 26.52
N TYR A 176 31.74 -13.47 27.70
CA TYR A 176 30.91 -13.62 28.90
C TYR A 176 30.29 -12.29 29.34
N GLY A 177 31.03 -11.19 29.24
CA GLY A 177 30.50 -9.85 29.56
C GLY A 177 29.31 -9.43 28.71
N ILE A 178 29.34 -9.75 27.40
CA ILE A 178 28.27 -9.41 26.46
C ILE A 178 27.00 -10.24 26.78
N ILE A 179 27.13 -11.52 27.10
CA ILE A 179 25.97 -12.37 27.43
C ILE A 179 25.30 -11.90 28.72
N VAL A 180 26.09 -11.55 29.73
CA VAL A 180 25.55 -11.03 31.00
C VAL A 180 24.84 -9.68 30.77
N MET A 181 25.42 -8.77 29.98
CA MET A 181 24.81 -7.48 29.67
C MET A 181 23.50 -7.64 28.89
N VAL A 182 23.46 -8.53 27.92
CA VAL A 182 22.21 -8.78 27.12
C VAL A 182 21.16 -9.45 28.04
N GLY A 183 21.53 -10.36 28.90
CA GLY A 183 20.62 -10.98 29.87
C GLY A 183 20.01 -9.98 30.87
N VAL A 184 20.81 -9.04 31.35
CA VAL A 184 20.35 -7.95 32.23
C VAL A 184 19.41 -6.99 31.48
N LEU A 185 19.75 -6.61 30.29
CA LEU A 185 18.87 -5.72 29.46
C LEU A 185 17.53 -6.39 29.12
N LEU A 186 17.54 -7.69 28.79
CA LEU A 186 16.32 -8.46 28.54
C LEU A 186 15.44 -8.59 29.81
N SER A 187 16.03 -8.82 30.97
CA SER A 187 15.26 -8.89 32.21
C SER A 187 14.67 -7.56 32.64
N ILE A 188 15.37 -6.43 32.41
CA ILE A 188 14.85 -5.10 32.61
C ILE A 188 13.69 -4.83 31.65
N PHE A 189 13.84 -5.17 30.36
CA PHE A 189 12.80 -4.97 29.34
C PHE A 189 11.53 -5.78 29.63
N ILE A 190 11.68 -7.05 30.04
CA ILE A 190 10.56 -7.88 30.46
C ILE A 190 9.89 -7.32 31.72
N GLY A 191 10.67 -6.79 32.66
CA GLY A 191 10.16 -6.13 33.86
C GLY A 191 9.32 -4.87 33.52
N ILE A 192 9.78 -4.06 32.60
CA ILE A 192 9.03 -2.86 32.12
C ILE A 192 7.74 -3.27 31.44
N ILE A 193 7.77 -4.27 30.56
CA ILE A 193 6.56 -4.80 29.91
C ILE A 193 5.58 -5.36 30.97
N ALA A 194 6.06 -6.13 31.93
CA ALA A 194 5.22 -6.65 33.01
C ALA A 194 4.59 -5.54 33.85
N MET A 195 5.30 -4.45 34.11
CA MET A 195 4.74 -3.26 34.78
C MET A 195 3.67 -2.54 33.94
N CYS A 196 3.86 -2.45 32.62
CA CYS A 196 2.86 -1.82 31.72
C CYS A 196 1.58 -2.67 31.59
N PHE A 197 1.68 -4.00 31.74
CA PHE A 197 0.54 -4.90 31.62
C PHE A 197 -0.10 -5.30 32.94
N MET A 198 0.46 -4.91 34.11
CA MET A 198 -0.21 -5.15 35.40
C MET A 198 -1.41 -4.18 35.57
N PRO A 199 -2.64 -4.69 35.71
CA PRO A 199 -3.78 -3.85 36.02
C PRO A 199 -3.56 -3.21 37.39
N ALA A 200 -3.72 -1.89 37.48
CA ALA A 200 -3.64 -1.12 38.71
C ALA A 200 -4.59 -1.74 39.76
N LYS A 201 -4.00 -2.33 40.81
CA LYS A 201 -4.73 -2.90 41.92
C LYS A 201 -5.52 -1.77 42.60
N LYS A 202 -6.87 -1.78 42.48
CA LYS A 202 -7.76 -0.85 43.20
C LYS A 202 -7.43 -0.96 44.69
N ILE A 203 -6.85 0.07 45.26
CA ILE A 203 -6.73 0.22 46.72
C ILE A 203 -8.17 0.45 47.21
N LYS A 204 -8.75 -0.56 47.83
CA LYS A 204 -9.95 -0.41 48.66
C LYS A 204 -9.52 0.31 49.94
N ASN A 205 -9.92 1.56 50.05
CA ASN A 205 -9.85 2.25 51.32
C ASN A 205 -10.86 1.61 52.27
N ALA A 206 -10.37 1.13 53.39
CA ALA A 206 -11.15 0.76 54.55
C ALA A 206 -11.43 2.02 55.37
#